data_0e6349259531d6aa011a2ff2cd7981ef
#
_entry.id   0e6349259531d6aa011a2ff2cd7981ef
#
_cell.length_a   1.000
_cell.length_b   1.000
_cell.length_c   1.000
_cell.angle_alpha   90.00
_cell.angle_beta   90.00
_cell.angle_gamma   90.00
#
_symmetry.space_group_name_H-M   'P 1'
#
loop_
_entity.id
_entity.type
_entity.pdbx_description
1 polymer ?
#
loop_
_entity_poly.entity_id
_entity_poly.type
_entity_poly.pdbx_seq_one_letter_code
_entity_poly.pdbx_strand_id
1 'polypeptide(L)'
;MRFEYPGDPHFAPLAGRADAPNNWGAFGAHDPSLIFAEGAYYAFSTGTFGENYYQIRRSHDLIHWEYAGQAFPAGIAASLAPVLRAVERVYGKGTENDTLWAPDIVPAQGGGYWLYGCYTAAFGKNYSAIFLANAQNIEGPYIYADTLVLTGGDWGLQPNAIDAQIFYDGEGRMFMTYGSFYGGIRILELDPRTGRRKDGLTYRDFAARKVGREAYFGRHVLRSSNAEGSVVAYKRGVPVYRGDIFARAEDARLWSQTDRYYLMCSADSLSQDYNMRVWSSEFPDRGYTAPPYGFAGQKAAGSFSWRRGAEDPRIGFDFFVPGHNDLFTAPNGVEVAAYHCRTPYSDRREPRAHYLFVSLCAYNSKGELLLSPNRYAGERLRKIEREELSGKTFDYVQIGSGNFDCAYAKSGICLEGNGSLMLCGEKMGEWKLYGDNFVAFTFDGMRYFGAAMPAWIEAEARGGITISARGEDGLPFFLNRAF
;
A
#
# COMPACT_ATOMS: atom_id res chain seq x y z
N MET A 1 19.75 -21.14 -8.11
CA MET A 1 20.56 -19.91 -8.09
C MET A 1 20.36 -19.30 -6.71
N ARG A 2 21.42 -19.14 -5.91
CA ARG A 2 21.30 -18.40 -4.66
C ARG A 2 21.03 -16.95 -5.03
N PHE A 3 20.01 -16.35 -4.46
CA PHE A 3 19.73 -14.94 -4.60
C PHE A 3 20.81 -14.18 -3.80
N GLU A 4 21.55 -13.30 -4.45
CA GLU A 4 22.48 -12.40 -3.78
C GLU A 4 21.68 -11.17 -3.35
N TYR A 5 21.47 -11.05 -2.05
CA TYR A 5 20.87 -9.85 -1.51
C TYR A 5 21.86 -8.70 -1.69
N PRO A 6 21.43 -7.57 -2.23
CA PRO A 6 22.26 -6.37 -2.21
C PRO A 6 22.57 -6.06 -0.74
N GLY A 7 23.81 -5.75 -0.44
CA GLY A 7 24.20 -5.27 0.90
C GLY A 7 23.25 -4.15 1.33
N ASP A 8 23.14 -3.90 2.63
CA ASP A 8 22.15 -2.91 3.11
C ASP A 8 22.40 -1.53 2.52
N PRO A 9 21.60 -1.11 1.52
CA PRO A 9 21.80 0.18 0.86
C PRO A 9 21.06 1.31 1.54
N HIS A 10 20.22 1.03 2.58
CA HIS A 10 19.10 1.89 2.82
C HIS A 10 19.21 2.80 4.03
N PHE A 11 20.02 2.45 5.03
CA PHE A 11 19.87 3.10 6.33
C PHE A 11 21.05 3.89 6.83
N ALA A 12 22.27 3.48 6.52
CA ALA A 12 23.45 4.25 6.92
C ALA A 12 23.44 5.72 6.40
N PRO A 13 22.84 6.02 5.23
CA PRO A 13 22.79 7.38 4.73
C PRO A 13 21.66 8.24 5.31
N LEU A 14 20.62 7.65 5.90
CA LEU A 14 19.42 8.40 6.31
C LEU A 14 19.58 9.09 7.67
N ALA A 15 20.43 8.55 8.53
CA ALA A 15 20.75 9.17 9.80
C ALA A 15 21.53 10.48 9.57
N GLY A 16 20.84 11.61 9.62
CA GLY A 16 21.43 12.96 9.64
C GLY A 16 21.45 13.73 8.32
N ARG A 17 20.65 13.35 7.31
CA ARG A 17 20.64 14.00 6.00
C ARG A 17 19.26 14.46 5.51
N ALA A 18 18.37 14.78 6.41
CA ALA A 18 17.05 15.34 6.07
C ALA A 18 17.10 16.63 5.24
N ASP A 19 18.23 17.29 5.23
CA ASP A 19 18.47 18.61 4.63
C ASP A 19 19.21 18.58 3.29
N ALA A 20 19.56 17.41 2.75
CA ALA A 20 20.27 17.29 1.48
C ALA A 20 19.37 16.73 0.38
N PRO A 21 18.77 17.57 -0.49
CA PRO A 21 17.83 17.15 -1.52
C PRO A 21 18.39 16.09 -2.50
N ASN A 22 19.69 16.05 -2.70
CA ASN A 22 20.35 15.10 -3.62
C ASN A 22 20.58 13.69 -3.05
N ASN A 23 20.16 13.44 -1.80
CA ASN A 23 20.37 12.17 -1.12
C ASN A 23 19.07 11.57 -0.58
N TRP A 24 17.97 11.82 -1.23
CA TRP A 24 16.68 11.43 -0.71
C TRP A 24 16.49 9.91 -0.64
N GLY A 25 17.03 9.12 -1.58
CA GLY A 25 16.78 7.69 -1.58
C GLY A 25 15.29 7.43 -1.39
N ALA A 26 14.97 6.63 -0.38
CA ALA A 26 13.59 6.40 0.06
C ALA A 26 13.02 7.49 0.97
N PHE A 27 13.81 8.46 1.42
CA PHE A 27 13.41 9.48 2.39
C PHE A 27 12.54 10.57 1.79
N GLY A 28 11.57 11.05 2.57
CA GLY A 28 10.68 12.14 2.16
C GLY A 28 9.60 11.74 1.15
N ALA A 29 9.37 10.45 0.93
CA ALA A 29 8.25 9.99 0.12
C ALA A 29 7.00 9.84 0.99
N HIS A 30 5.92 10.49 0.59
CA HIS A 30 4.60 10.36 1.16
C HIS A 30 3.63 10.00 0.04
N ASP A 31 2.68 9.10 0.27
CA ASP A 31 1.67 8.69 -0.72
C ASP A 31 2.30 8.24 -2.07
N PRO A 32 3.11 7.18 -2.07
CA PRO A 32 3.80 6.76 -3.28
C PRO A 32 2.86 6.08 -4.29
N SER A 33 3.08 6.35 -5.58
CA SER A 33 2.55 5.57 -6.69
C SER A 33 3.68 5.11 -7.60
N LEU A 34 3.70 3.83 -7.97
CA LEU A 34 4.76 3.18 -8.73
C LEU A 34 4.39 2.94 -10.19
N ILE A 35 5.35 3.12 -11.06
CA ILE A 35 5.25 2.72 -12.47
C ILE A 35 6.59 2.18 -12.98
N PHE A 36 6.55 1.22 -13.90
CA PHE A 36 7.72 0.85 -14.70
C PHE A 36 7.60 1.52 -16.09
N ALA A 37 8.57 2.32 -16.41
CA ALA A 37 8.61 3.08 -17.64
C ALA A 37 10.05 3.27 -18.12
N GLU A 38 10.26 3.30 -19.43
CA GLU A 38 11.56 3.64 -20.04
C GLU A 38 12.74 2.81 -19.47
N GLY A 39 12.47 1.57 -19.06
CA GLY A 39 13.49 0.64 -18.55
C GLY A 39 13.85 0.82 -17.07
N ALA A 40 13.13 1.65 -16.32
CA ALA A 40 13.31 1.86 -14.89
C ALA A 40 11.97 1.90 -14.13
N TYR A 41 12.05 1.77 -12.82
CA TYR A 41 10.93 2.02 -11.91
C TYR A 41 10.92 3.47 -11.49
N TYR A 42 9.74 4.04 -11.42
CA TYR A 42 9.54 5.40 -10.92
C TYR A 42 8.53 5.40 -9.79
N ALA A 43 8.79 6.23 -8.78
CA ALA A 43 7.87 6.51 -7.69
C ALA A 43 7.52 7.99 -7.70
N PHE A 44 6.24 8.26 -7.88
CA PHE A 44 5.66 9.59 -7.70
C PHE A 44 5.14 9.71 -6.28
N SER A 45 5.36 10.82 -5.62
CA SER A 45 4.93 10.99 -4.24
C SER A 45 4.61 12.43 -3.90
N THR A 46 3.77 12.61 -2.88
CA THR A 46 3.66 13.89 -2.17
C THR A 46 5.01 14.26 -1.58
N GLY A 47 5.42 15.51 -1.74
CA GLY A 47 6.67 16.03 -1.17
C GLY A 47 6.53 16.39 0.30
N THR A 48 7.59 16.20 1.08
CA THR A 48 7.58 16.47 2.52
C THR A 48 8.55 17.57 2.96
N PHE A 49 9.41 18.08 2.08
CA PHE A 49 10.43 19.06 2.41
C PHE A 49 10.14 20.46 1.86
N GLY A 50 8.98 21.02 2.20
CA GLY A 50 8.63 22.39 1.78
C GLY A 50 8.36 22.53 0.28
N GLU A 51 8.40 21.43 -0.47
CA GLU A 51 8.10 21.38 -1.88
C GLU A 51 6.69 20.88 -2.08
N ASN A 52 5.82 21.73 -2.57
CA ASN A 52 4.41 21.44 -2.82
C ASN A 52 4.18 20.77 -4.18
N TYR A 53 5.18 20.04 -4.69
CA TYR A 53 5.14 19.40 -6.01
C TYR A 53 5.22 17.90 -5.85
N TYR A 54 4.73 17.15 -6.85
CA TYR A 54 4.97 15.72 -6.88
C TYR A 54 6.42 15.46 -7.21
N GLN A 55 7.10 14.82 -6.28
CA GLN A 55 8.47 14.38 -6.42
C GLN A 55 8.51 13.09 -7.24
N ILE A 56 9.52 12.98 -8.09
CA ILE A 56 9.76 11.80 -8.93
C ILE A 56 11.08 11.19 -8.48
N ARG A 57 11.03 9.90 -8.16
CA ARG A 57 12.20 9.06 -7.88
C ARG A 57 12.32 8.00 -8.93
N ARG A 58 13.56 7.61 -9.23
CA ARG A 58 13.88 6.54 -10.18
C ARG A 58 14.67 5.46 -9.49
N SER A 59 14.44 4.19 -9.89
CA SER A 59 15.18 3.01 -9.43
C SER A 59 15.29 1.99 -10.56
N HIS A 60 16.36 1.20 -10.56
CA HIS A 60 16.50 0.06 -11.48
C HIS A 60 16.14 -1.28 -10.83
N ASP A 61 15.91 -1.31 -9.52
CA ASP A 61 15.75 -2.53 -8.73
C ASP A 61 14.65 -2.49 -7.65
N LEU A 62 13.91 -1.37 -7.52
CA LEU A 62 12.94 -1.09 -6.45
C LEU A 62 13.58 -0.95 -5.05
N ILE A 63 14.89 -0.90 -4.98
CA ILE A 63 15.67 -0.87 -3.73
C ILE A 63 16.41 0.47 -3.61
N HIS A 64 17.21 0.79 -4.62
CA HIS A 64 18.00 2.01 -4.66
C HIS A 64 17.24 3.09 -5.43
N TRP A 65 16.89 4.16 -4.74
CA TRP A 65 16.12 5.26 -5.28
C TRP A 65 16.95 6.52 -5.39
N GLU A 66 16.88 7.18 -6.52
CA GLU A 66 17.48 8.51 -6.75
C GLU A 66 16.42 9.53 -7.12
N TYR A 67 16.66 10.77 -6.80
CA TYR A 67 15.80 11.86 -7.21
C TYR A 67 15.90 12.09 -8.72
N ALA A 68 14.76 12.08 -9.42
CA ALA A 68 14.69 12.26 -10.87
C ALA A 68 14.09 13.60 -11.29
N GLY A 69 13.32 14.25 -10.41
CA GLY A 69 12.70 15.54 -10.73
C GLY A 69 11.38 15.79 -10.04
N GLN A 70 10.61 16.68 -10.64
CA GLN A 70 9.28 17.09 -10.18
C GLN A 70 8.30 17.14 -11.35
N ALA A 71 7.06 16.73 -11.11
CA ALA A 71 6.04 16.72 -12.15
C ALA A 71 5.71 18.11 -12.69
N PHE A 72 5.77 19.15 -11.84
CA PHE A 72 5.41 20.51 -12.17
C PHE A 72 6.55 21.51 -11.88
N PRO A 73 7.66 21.48 -12.60
CA PRO A 73 8.84 22.31 -12.30
C PRO A 73 8.58 23.82 -12.42
N ALA A 74 7.56 24.24 -13.17
CA ALA A 74 7.16 25.64 -13.28
C ALA A 74 6.27 26.11 -12.11
N GLY A 75 5.95 25.23 -11.17
CA GLY A 75 5.11 25.51 -10.02
C GLY A 75 3.61 25.33 -10.25
N ILE A 76 2.87 25.17 -9.16
CA ILE A 76 1.42 24.88 -9.18
C ILE A 76 0.65 26.00 -9.89
N ALA A 77 0.94 27.26 -9.55
CA ALA A 77 0.21 28.41 -10.11
C ALA A 77 0.33 28.50 -11.64
N ALA A 78 1.48 28.17 -12.20
CA ALA A 78 1.69 28.16 -13.66
C ALA A 78 1.08 26.93 -14.32
N SER A 79 1.26 25.74 -13.70
CA SER A 79 0.90 24.46 -14.32
C SER A 79 -0.58 24.09 -14.13
N LEU A 80 -1.18 24.45 -12.99
CA LEU A 80 -2.49 23.99 -12.54
C LEU A 80 -3.49 25.14 -12.28
N ALA A 81 -3.30 26.31 -12.87
CA ALA A 81 -4.19 27.46 -12.70
C ALA A 81 -5.70 27.14 -12.89
N PRO A 82 -6.14 26.24 -13.79
CA PRO A 82 -7.54 25.90 -13.89
C PRO A 82 -8.10 25.18 -12.66
N VAL A 83 -7.29 24.30 -12.02
CA VAL A 83 -7.66 23.60 -10.78
C VAL A 83 -7.78 24.58 -9.64
N LEU A 84 -6.78 25.46 -9.46
CA LEU A 84 -6.81 26.49 -8.44
C LEU A 84 -8.09 27.35 -8.53
N ARG A 85 -8.38 27.87 -9.71
CA ARG A 85 -9.62 28.63 -9.93
C ARG A 85 -10.90 27.83 -9.70
N ALA A 86 -10.89 26.53 -9.95
CA ALA A 86 -12.07 25.68 -9.69
C ALA A 86 -12.30 25.54 -8.18
N VAL A 87 -11.26 25.28 -7.40
CA VAL A 87 -11.34 25.16 -5.94
C VAL A 87 -11.68 26.50 -5.28
N GLU A 88 -11.06 27.60 -5.70
CA GLU A 88 -11.38 28.95 -5.19
C GLU A 88 -12.84 29.34 -5.35
N ARG A 89 -13.48 28.95 -6.46
CA ARG A 89 -14.91 29.21 -6.69
C ARG A 89 -15.82 28.54 -5.65
N VAL A 90 -15.40 27.40 -5.13
CA VAL A 90 -16.19 26.61 -4.17
C VAL A 90 -15.82 26.96 -2.73
N TYR A 91 -14.55 27.16 -2.46
CA TYR A 91 -14.03 27.47 -1.14
C TYR A 91 -14.21 28.97 -0.77
N GLY A 92 -14.21 29.83 -1.77
CA GLY A 92 -14.23 31.28 -1.58
C GLY A 92 -12.86 31.91 -1.85
N LYS A 93 -12.34 32.71 -0.94
CA LYS A 93 -11.06 33.39 -1.13
C LYS A 93 -9.90 32.51 -0.75
N GLY A 94 -8.92 32.41 -1.62
CA GLY A 94 -7.56 31.90 -1.36
C GLY A 94 -7.52 30.55 -0.64
N THR A 95 -6.55 29.79 -0.93
CA THR A 95 -6.32 28.51 -0.24
C THR A 95 -5.43 28.74 0.97
N GLU A 96 -5.74 28.08 2.08
CA GLU A 96 -4.89 28.13 3.28
C GLU A 96 -3.55 27.43 3.05
N ASN A 97 -3.56 26.45 2.13
CA ASN A 97 -2.40 25.69 1.72
C ASN A 97 -2.45 25.40 0.22
N ASP A 98 -1.43 25.77 -0.52
CA ASP A 98 -1.24 25.38 -1.91
C ASP A 98 -0.55 24.03 -1.95
N THR A 99 -1.32 22.94 -1.76
CA THR A 99 -0.75 21.61 -1.65
C THR A 99 -1.31 20.63 -2.68
N LEU A 100 -0.38 19.87 -3.27
CA LEU A 100 -0.69 18.68 -4.06
C LEU A 100 -0.43 17.44 -3.20
N TRP A 101 -1.40 16.54 -3.18
CA TRP A 101 -1.33 15.30 -2.41
C TRP A 101 -1.60 14.09 -3.30
N ALA A 102 -1.08 12.93 -2.88
CA ALA A 102 -1.37 11.60 -3.37
C ALA A 102 -1.53 11.54 -4.90
N PRO A 103 -0.42 11.52 -5.64
CA PRO A 103 -0.44 11.30 -7.07
C PRO A 103 -0.72 9.84 -7.42
N ASP A 104 -1.32 9.61 -8.60
CA ASP A 104 -1.30 8.30 -9.25
C ASP A 104 -0.83 8.42 -10.69
N ILE A 105 0.05 7.52 -11.11
CA ILE A 105 0.71 7.57 -12.41
C ILE A 105 0.45 6.30 -13.21
N VAL A 106 -0.06 6.46 -14.43
CA VAL A 106 -0.34 5.34 -15.33
C VAL A 106 0.11 5.64 -16.75
N PRO A 107 0.41 4.61 -17.57
CA PRO A 107 0.70 4.81 -18.97
C PRO A 107 -0.57 5.25 -19.71
N ALA A 108 -0.45 6.19 -20.63
CA ALA A 108 -1.51 6.62 -21.52
C ALA A 108 -1.65 5.68 -22.73
N GLN A 109 -2.87 5.31 -23.09
CA GLN A 109 -3.13 4.37 -24.19
C GLN A 109 -2.56 4.85 -25.55
N GLY A 110 -2.50 6.16 -25.76
CA GLY A 110 -1.96 6.80 -26.95
C GLY A 110 -0.45 7.10 -26.92
N GLY A 111 0.25 6.65 -25.88
CA GLY A 111 1.66 6.97 -25.60
C GLY A 111 1.79 8.12 -24.60
N GLY A 112 2.93 8.18 -23.90
CA GLY A 112 3.15 9.07 -22.77
C GLY A 112 2.45 8.58 -21.50
N TYR A 113 2.19 9.49 -20.57
CA TYR A 113 1.76 9.18 -19.20
C TYR A 113 0.64 10.11 -18.74
N TRP A 114 -0.26 9.56 -17.96
CA TRP A 114 -1.31 10.27 -17.24
C TRP A 114 -0.99 10.32 -15.75
N LEU A 115 -0.96 11.54 -15.22
CA LEU A 115 -0.82 11.82 -13.80
C LEU A 115 -2.18 12.27 -13.26
N TYR A 116 -2.73 11.50 -12.35
CA TYR A 116 -3.90 11.87 -11.58
C TYR A 116 -3.43 12.44 -10.25
N GLY A 117 -3.80 13.66 -10.00
CA GLY A 117 -3.40 14.35 -8.79
C GLY A 117 -4.56 14.99 -8.09
N CYS A 118 -4.35 15.41 -6.86
CA CYS A 118 -5.34 16.20 -6.16
C CYS A 118 -4.73 17.47 -5.58
N TYR A 119 -5.54 18.51 -5.63
CA TYR A 119 -5.29 19.78 -4.99
C TYR A 119 -6.31 20.00 -3.88
N THR A 120 -5.86 20.37 -2.70
CA THR A 120 -6.72 20.67 -1.56
C THR A 120 -6.52 22.09 -1.07
N ALA A 121 -7.62 22.75 -0.72
CA ALA A 121 -7.59 24.12 -0.20
C ALA A 121 -7.12 24.19 1.26
N ALA A 122 -7.38 23.14 2.07
CA ALA A 122 -7.02 23.11 3.47
C ALA A 122 -7.02 21.70 4.05
N PHE A 123 -6.11 21.45 4.97
CA PHE A 123 -6.11 20.19 5.74
C PHE A 123 -7.39 20.07 6.59
N GLY A 124 -7.94 18.85 6.66
CA GLY A 124 -9.16 18.59 7.42
C GLY A 124 -10.44 19.17 6.81
N LYS A 125 -10.42 19.54 5.51
CA LYS A 125 -11.56 19.99 4.73
C LYS A 125 -11.73 19.12 3.49
N ASN A 126 -12.94 19.10 2.93
CA ASN A 126 -13.21 18.42 1.67
C ASN A 126 -13.36 19.39 0.49
N TYR A 127 -12.68 20.53 0.54
CA TYR A 127 -12.57 21.49 -0.57
C TYR A 127 -11.38 21.10 -1.44
N SER A 128 -11.59 20.16 -2.32
CA SER A 128 -10.53 19.53 -3.07
C SER A 128 -10.93 19.25 -4.51
N ALA A 129 -9.96 19.03 -5.37
CA ALA A 129 -10.18 18.66 -6.76
C ALA A 129 -9.21 17.56 -7.18
N ILE A 130 -9.72 16.53 -7.85
CA ILE A 130 -8.92 15.58 -8.60
C ILE A 130 -8.77 16.10 -10.02
N PHE A 131 -7.54 16.14 -10.51
CA PHE A 131 -7.22 16.56 -11.86
C PHE A 131 -6.44 15.49 -12.62
N LEU A 132 -6.47 15.59 -13.93
CA LEU A 132 -5.65 14.85 -14.88
C LEU A 132 -4.62 15.79 -15.47
N ALA A 133 -3.36 15.36 -15.50
CA ALA A 133 -2.29 15.97 -16.27
C ALA A 133 -1.61 14.90 -17.14
N ASN A 134 -0.95 15.30 -18.20
CA ASN A 134 -0.28 14.39 -19.12
C ASN A 134 1.14 14.87 -19.47
N ALA A 135 2.01 13.91 -19.78
CA ALA A 135 3.35 14.16 -20.31
C ALA A 135 3.73 13.12 -21.36
N GLN A 136 4.67 13.45 -22.23
CA GLN A 136 5.23 12.49 -23.19
C GLN A 136 6.33 11.64 -22.55
N ASN A 137 7.12 12.23 -21.66
CA ASN A 137 8.20 11.58 -20.91
C ASN A 137 7.76 11.36 -19.47
N ILE A 138 8.22 10.28 -18.86
CA ILE A 138 7.85 9.94 -17.47
C ILE A 138 8.28 11.03 -16.46
N GLU A 139 9.40 11.66 -16.67
CA GLU A 139 9.91 12.73 -15.79
C GLU A 139 9.26 14.11 -16.06
N GLY A 140 8.29 14.17 -17.00
CA GLY A 140 7.52 15.37 -17.30
C GLY A 140 8.19 16.31 -18.33
N PRO A 141 7.86 17.61 -18.35
CA PRO A 141 6.88 18.26 -17.46
C PRO A 141 5.45 17.81 -17.76
N TYR A 142 4.62 17.73 -16.71
CA TYR A 142 3.22 17.40 -16.83
C TYR A 142 2.37 18.64 -17.11
N ILE A 143 1.41 18.50 -18.02
CA ILE A 143 0.52 19.57 -18.45
C ILE A 143 -0.91 19.23 -18.07
N TYR A 144 -1.59 20.17 -17.40
CA TYR A 144 -2.99 20.02 -17.05
C TYR A 144 -3.85 19.68 -18.26
N ALA A 145 -4.71 18.68 -18.09
CA ALA A 145 -5.63 18.20 -19.12
C ALA A 145 -7.11 18.36 -18.75
N ASP A 146 -7.49 18.09 -17.47
CA ASP A 146 -8.87 18.18 -17.02
C ASP A 146 -9.00 18.21 -15.50
N THR A 147 -10.17 18.69 -14.99
CA THR A 147 -10.61 18.50 -13.61
C THR A 147 -11.74 17.48 -13.56
N LEU A 148 -11.46 16.31 -12.97
CA LEU A 148 -12.37 15.17 -13.01
C LEU A 148 -13.44 15.20 -11.92
N VAL A 149 -13.04 15.53 -10.70
CA VAL A 149 -13.95 15.64 -9.55
C VAL A 149 -13.59 16.89 -8.76
N LEU A 150 -14.61 17.62 -8.34
CA LEU A 150 -14.49 18.77 -7.45
C LEU A 150 -15.46 18.61 -6.31
N THR A 151 -15.00 18.79 -5.09
CA THR A 151 -15.79 18.73 -3.87
C THR A 151 -15.68 20.02 -3.08
N GLY A 152 -16.67 20.29 -2.23
CA GLY A 152 -16.63 21.44 -1.33
C GLY A 152 -17.92 21.62 -0.56
N GLY A 153 -17.84 22.03 0.66
CA GLY A 153 -18.87 22.66 1.48
C GLY A 153 -19.61 21.79 2.46
N ASP A 154 -20.20 20.71 2.06
CA ASP A 154 -21.11 19.97 2.94
C ASP A 154 -20.40 18.79 3.63
N TRP A 155 -19.99 18.96 4.88
CA TRP A 155 -19.42 17.91 5.71
C TRP A 155 -20.36 16.69 5.75
N GLY A 156 -19.79 15.50 5.52
CA GLY A 156 -20.52 14.25 5.54
C GLY A 156 -21.46 13.99 4.38
N LEU A 157 -21.70 14.96 3.53
CA LEU A 157 -22.59 14.85 2.36
C LEU A 157 -21.85 14.67 1.04
N GLN A 158 -20.60 15.12 0.96
CA GLN A 158 -19.73 14.94 -0.20
C GLN A 158 -18.47 14.17 0.21
N PRO A 159 -17.89 13.34 -0.68
CA PRO A 159 -16.58 12.76 -0.43
C PRO A 159 -15.53 13.86 -0.39
N ASN A 160 -14.30 13.51 -0.08
CA ASN A 160 -13.14 14.35 -0.35
C ASN A 160 -12.57 13.95 -1.72
N ALA A 161 -12.41 14.88 -2.64
CA ALA A 161 -11.84 14.63 -3.98
C ALA A 161 -10.33 14.59 -3.93
N ILE A 162 -9.78 13.63 -3.23
CA ILE A 162 -8.34 13.33 -3.12
C ILE A 162 -8.11 11.83 -3.25
N ASP A 163 -6.85 11.42 -3.31
CA ASP A 163 -6.38 10.05 -3.29
C ASP A 163 -6.96 9.23 -4.45
N ALA A 164 -6.83 9.78 -5.66
CA ALA A 164 -7.21 9.06 -6.86
C ALA A 164 -6.23 7.92 -7.14
N GLN A 165 -6.77 6.74 -7.45
CA GLN A 165 -5.99 5.60 -7.92
C GLN A 165 -6.69 4.93 -9.10
N ILE A 166 -5.91 4.61 -10.12
CA ILE A 166 -6.38 4.09 -11.39
C ILE A 166 -6.06 2.61 -11.51
N PHE A 167 -7.05 1.84 -11.92
CA PHE A 167 -6.84 0.43 -12.24
C PHE A 167 -7.65 -0.01 -13.46
N TYR A 168 -7.23 -1.13 -14.04
CA TYR A 168 -7.96 -1.80 -15.11
C TYR A 168 -8.53 -3.11 -14.59
N ASP A 169 -9.77 -3.40 -14.96
CA ASP A 169 -10.37 -4.69 -14.64
C ASP A 169 -9.94 -5.79 -15.63
N GLY A 170 -10.43 -7.01 -15.40
CA GLY A 170 -10.13 -8.16 -16.26
C GLY A 170 -10.65 -8.05 -17.70
N GLU A 171 -11.52 -7.08 -17.99
CA GLU A 171 -12.09 -6.79 -19.31
C GLU A 171 -11.43 -5.58 -19.97
N GLY A 172 -10.47 -4.92 -19.29
CA GLY A 172 -9.78 -3.74 -19.79
C GLY A 172 -10.56 -2.43 -19.63
N ARG A 173 -11.62 -2.43 -18.81
CA ARG A 173 -12.29 -1.19 -18.41
C ARG A 173 -11.43 -0.45 -17.40
N MET A 174 -11.37 0.86 -17.53
CA MET A 174 -10.58 1.74 -16.68
C MET A 174 -11.44 2.35 -15.58
N PHE A 175 -10.98 2.29 -14.35
CA PHE A 175 -11.65 2.82 -13.20
C PHE A 175 -10.73 3.72 -12.38
N MET A 176 -11.33 4.66 -11.67
CA MET A 176 -10.69 5.46 -10.64
C MET A 176 -11.41 5.24 -9.32
N THR A 177 -10.70 4.76 -8.30
CA THR A 177 -11.15 4.90 -6.91
C THR A 177 -10.59 6.18 -6.32
N TYR A 178 -11.31 6.77 -5.37
CA TYR A 178 -10.89 7.99 -4.70
C TYR A 178 -11.69 8.22 -3.42
N GLY A 179 -11.20 9.10 -2.59
CA GLY A 179 -11.86 9.53 -1.36
C GLY A 179 -11.01 9.29 -0.13
N SER A 180 -11.21 10.14 0.85
CA SER A 180 -10.46 10.14 2.10
C SER A 180 -11.38 10.58 3.22
N PHE A 181 -11.54 9.75 4.24
CA PHE A 181 -12.39 9.90 5.44
C PHE A 181 -13.85 10.22 5.10
N TYR A 182 -14.25 11.39 4.93
CA TYR A 182 -15.58 11.95 4.73
C TYR A 182 -16.59 11.00 4.02
N GLY A 183 -17.16 10.96 3.14
CA GLY A 183 -18.15 10.06 2.53
C GLY A 183 -17.66 8.66 2.12
N GLY A 184 -16.48 8.21 2.54
CA GLY A 184 -15.88 6.92 2.18
C GLY A 184 -15.27 6.87 0.79
N ILE A 185 -14.86 5.67 0.38
CA ILE A 185 -14.21 5.44 -0.91
C ILE A 185 -15.25 5.25 -2.02
N ARG A 186 -15.03 5.95 -3.11
CA ARG A 186 -15.89 5.98 -4.30
C ARG A 186 -15.19 5.42 -5.52
N ILE A 187 -15.97 5.09 -6.56
CA ILE A 187 -15.46 4.63 -7.84
C ILE A 187 -16.18 5.32 -9.00
N LEU A 188 -15.39 5.66 -10.02
CA LEU A 188 -15.85 6.18 -11.30
C LEU A 188 -15.24 5.37 -12.44
N GLU A 189 -15.97 5.20 -13.53
CA GLU A 189 -15.44 4.64 -14.77
C GLU A 189 -14.83 5.75 -15.61
N LEU A 190 -13.63 5.50 -16.15
CA LEU A 190 -12.91 6.40 -17.05
C LEU A 190 -12.92 5.86 -18.49
N ASP A 191 -12.75 6.74 -19.45
CA ASP A 191 -12.48 6.34 -20.84
C ASP A 191 -10.99 6.03 -21.01
N PRO A 192 -10.61 4.78 -21.29
CA PRO A 192 -9.21 4.38 -21.39
C PRO A 192 -8.45 5.05 -22.53
N ARG A 193 -9.14 5.70 -23.48
CA ARG A 193 -8.50 6.42 -24.58
C ARG A 193 -8.12 7.85 -24.21
N THR A 194 -8.79 8.43 -23.22
CA THR A 194 -8.63 9.85 -22.87
C THR A 194 -8.20 10.08 -21.43
N GLY A 195 -8.32 9.05 -20.56
CA GLY A 195 -8.07 9.16 -19.11
C GLY A 195 -9.14 9.97 -18.37
N ARG A 196 -10.17 10.44 -19.08
CA ARG A 196 -11.23 11.29 -18.52
C ARG A 196 -12.42 10.47 -18.07
N ARG A 197 -13.30 11.09 -17.31
CA ARG A 197 -14.59 10.50 -16.95
C ARG A 197 -15.35 10.02 -18.18
N LYS A 198 -15.80 8.77 -18.18
CA LYS A 198 -16.54 8.16 -19.28
C LYS A 198 -17.93 8.79 -19.45
N ASP A 199 -18.54 9.23 -18.34
CA ASP A 199 -19.86 9.86 -18.34
C ASP A 199 -19.86 11.34 -18.79
N GLY A 200 -18.67 11.95 -18.89
CA GLY A 200 -18.49 13.35 -19.31
C GLY A 200 -19.06 14.38 -18.32
N LEU A 201 -19.49 13.96 -17.12
CA LEU A 201 -20.08 14.87 -16.13
C LEU A 201 -19.06 15.82 -15.53
N THR A 202 -19.50 17.06 -15.31
CA THR A 202 -18.69 18.13 -14.73
C THR A 202 -19.28 18.60 -13.39
N TYR A 203 -18.49 19.30 -12.59
CA TYR A 203 -18.99 19.93 -11.36
C TYR A 203 -20.13 20.93 -11.65
N ARG A 204 -20.17 21.57 -12.83
CA ARG A 204 -21.24 22.48 -13.22
C ARG A 204 -22.59 21.77 -13.33
N ASP A 205 -22.59 20.52 -13.80
CA ASP A 205 -23.82 19.72 -13.90
C ASP A 205 -24.35 19.36 -12.52
N PHE A 206 -23.47 19.03 -11.58
CA PHE A 206 -23.81 18.78 -10.18
C PHE A 206 -24.29 20.06 -9.47
N ALA A 207 -23.54 21.15 -9.57
CA ALA A 207 -23.88 22.43 -8.94
C ALA A 207 -25.21 23.02 -9.47
N ALA A 208 -25.51 22.80 -10.75
CA ALA A 208 -26.78 23.17 -11.38
C ALA A 208 -27.93 22.20 -11.08
N ARG A 209 -27.69 21.18 -10.23
CA ARG A 209 -28.65 20.11 -9.87
C ARG A 209 -29.21 19.33 -11.07
N LYS A 210 -28.48 19.28 -12.17
CA LYS A 210 -28.83 18.46 -13.34
C LYS A 210 -28.66 16.98 -13.08
N VAL A 211 -27.71 16.63 -12.19
CA VAL A 211 -27.41 15.26 -11.80
C VAL A 211 -27.35 15.13 -10.27
N GLY A 212 -27.68 13.93 -9.79
CA GLY A 212 -27.61 13.60 -8.37
C GLY A 212 -26.17 13.29 -7.91
N ARG A 213 -26.00 13.17 -6.59
CA ARG A 213 -24.70 12.91 -5.95
C ARG A 213 -24.05 11.63 -6.45
N GLU A 214 -24.77 10.53 -6.48
CA GLU A 214 -24.23 9.24 -6.89
C GLU A 214 -23.80 9.23 -8.35
N ALA A 215 -24.53 9.94 -9.21
CA ALA A 215 -24.16 10.09 -10.60
C ALA A 215 -22.87 10.90 -10.74
N TYR A 216 -22.71 11.99 -9.98
CA TYR A 216 -21.53 12.84 -10.08
C TYR A 216 -20.31 12.27 -9.32
N PHE A 217 -20.49 11.84 -8.06
CA PHE A 217 -19.39 11.36 -7.22
C PHE A 217 -19.11 9.86 -7.40
N GLY A 218 -19.90 9.14 -8.19
CA GLY A 218 -19.80 7.70 -8.32
C GLY A 218 -20.39 6.94 -7.12
N ARG A 219 -20.43 5.62 -7.25
CA ARG A 219 -20.92 4.73 -6.18
C ARG A 219 -19.85 4.50 -5.12
N HIS A 220 -20.29 4.06 -3.94
CA HIS A 220 -19.38 3.61 -2.90
C HIS A 220 -18.85 2.20 -3.21
N VAL A 221 -17.54 2.01 -3.07
CA VAL A 221 -16.93 0.70 -2.93
C VAL A 221 -16.68 0.34 -1.47
N LEU A 222 -16.41 1.34 -0.63
CA LEU A 222 -16.30 1.20 0.80
C LEU A 222 -16.96 2.38 1.51
N ARG A 223 -17.92 2.06 2.39
CA ARG A 223 -18.59 3.05 3.25
C ARG A 223 -17.86 3.11 4.61
N SER A 224 -16.77 3.84 4.65
CA SER A 224 -16.01 4.06 5.87
C SER A 224 -15.53 5.50 5.93
N SER A 225 -15.91 6.20 7.00
CA SER A 225 -15.40 7.55 7.26
C SER A 225 -13.99 7.53 7.89
N ASN A 226 -13.37 6.36 7.97
CA ASN A 226 -12.08 6.13 8.61
C ASN A 226 -11.06 5.49 7.65
N ALA A 227 -11.28 5.59 6.34
CA ALA A 227 -10.42 5.02 5.31
C ALA A 227 -10.00 6.08 4.30
N GLU A 228 -8.78 5.94 3.80
CA GLU A 228 -8.19 6.79 2.77
C GLU A 228 -7.16 6.02 1.94
N GLY A 229 -6.58 6.66 0.90
CA GLY A 229 -5.49 6.08 0.13
C GLY A 229 -5.84 4.72 -0.45
N SER A 230 -6.98 4.63 -1.14
CA SER A 230 -7.45 3.37 -1.68
C SER A 230 -6.66 2.95 -2.91
N VAL A 231 -6.32 1.67 -3.00
CA VAL A 231 -5.79 1.04 -4.21
C VAL A 231 -6.58 -0.23 -4.52
N VAL A 232 -6.80 -0.49 -5.81
CA VAL A 232 -7.44 -1.74 -6.27
C VAL A 232 -6.49 -2.48 -7.21
N ALA A 233 -6.22 -3.74 -6.89
CA ALA A 233 -5.47 -4.64 -7.75
C ALA A 233 -6.35 -5.81 -8.23
N TYR A 234 -6.33 -6.07 -9.54
CA TYR A 234 -6.94 -7.27 -10.13
C TYR A 234 -5.93 -8.40 -10.21
N LYS A 235 -6.31 -9.57 -9.74
CA LYS A 235 -5.52 -10.79 -9.80
C LYS A 235 -6.32 -11.93 -10.42
N ARG A 236 -5.75 -12.52 -11.45
CA ARG A 236 -6.32 -13.69 -12.12
C ARG A 236 -5.79 -14.98 -11.49
N GLY A 237 -6.68 -15.95 -11.30
CA GLY A 237 -6.30 -17.31 -10.96
C GLY A 237 -5.66 -17.45 -9.58
N VAL A 238 -6.06 -16.67 -8.58
CA VAL A 238 -5.55 -16.80 -7.21
C VAL A 238 -5.90 -18.19 -6.68
N PRO A 239 -4.90 -18.97 -6.20
CA PRO A 239 -5.16 -20.31 -5.68
C PRO A 239 -5.86 -20.23 -4.32
N VAL A 240 -6.91 -21.00 -4.17
CA VAL A 240 -7.70 -21.10 -2.92
C VAL A 240 -7.90 -22.57 -2.55
N TYR A 241 -7.54 -22.95 -1.34
CA TYR A 241 -7.79 -24.25 -0.77
C TYR A 241 -9.16 -24.28 -0.09
N ARG A 242 -10.01 -25.21 -0.49
CA ARG A 242 -11.40 -25.32 0.01
C ARG A 242 -11.58 -26.25 1.21
N GLY A 243 -10.55 -26.98 1.59
CA GLY A 243 -10.59 -27.92 2.72
C GLY A 243 -10.21 -27.29 4.06
N ASP A 244 -10.36 -28.07 5.12
CA ASP A 244 -9.78 -27.77 6.42
C ASP A 244 -8.37 -28.39 6.48
N ILE A 245 -7.36 -27.55 6.37
CA ILE A 245 -5.96 -27.97 6.36
C ILE A 245 -5.54 -28.61 7.71
N PHE A 246 -6.22 -28.31 8.81
CA PHE A 246 -5.91 -28.90 10.11
C PHE A 246 -6.55 -30.26 10.32
N ALA A 247 -7.69 -30.53 9.67
CA ALA A 247 -8.40 -31.80 9.77
C ALA A 247 -7.87 -32.88 8.85
N ARG A 248 -7.28 -32.53 7.68
CA ARG A 248 -6.89 -33.46 6.63
C ARG A 248 -5.51 -33.16 6.08
N ALA A 249 -4.89 -34.17 5.47
CA ALA A 249 -3.74 -33.95 4.60
C ALA A 249 -4.13 -33.12 3.38
N GLU A 250 -3.16 -32.42 2.81
CA GLU A 250 -3.34 -31.69 1.55
C GLU A 250 -3.91 -32.63 0.47
N ASP A 251 -4.99 -32.20 -0.17
CA ASP A 251 -5.60 -32.89 -1.32
C ASP A 251 -5.66 -31.89 -2.49
N ALA A 252 -4.95 -32.19 -3.56
CA ALA A 252 -4.91 -31.35 -4.76
C ALA A 252 -6.29 -31.05 -5.35
N ARG A 253 -7.28 -31.93 -5.15
CA ARG A 253 -8.66 -31.73 -5.60
C ARG A 253 -9.42 -30.64 -4.83
N LEU A 254 -8.92 -30.22 -3.69
CA LEU A 254 -9.51 -29.16 -2.89
C LEU A 254 -9.01 -27.76 -3.28
N TRP A 255 -8.01 -27.67 -4.14
CA TRP A 255 -7.55 -26.42 -4.72
C TRP A 255 -8.49 -25.95 -5.83
N SER A 256 -8.73 -24.66 -5.86
CA SER A 256 -9.43 -23.95 -6.93
C SER A 256 -8.69 -22.67 -7.27
N GLN A 257 -9.01 -22.11 -8.41
CA GLN A 257 -8.53 -20.78 -8.80
C GLN A 257 -9.70 -19.82 -8.86
N THR A 258 -9.49 -18.59 -8.47
CA THR A 258 -10.49 -17.53 -8.52
C THR A 258 -9.86 -16.23 -8.94
N ASP A 259 -10.57 -15.47 -9.77
CA ASP A 259 -10.18 -14.09 -10.07
C ASP A 259 -10.69 -13.19 -8.95
N ARG A 260 -9.87 -12.25 -8.51
CA ARG A 260 -10.21 -11.35 -7.41
C ARG A 260 -9.72 -9.94 -7.63
N TYR A 261 -10.46 -9.00 -7.07
CA TYR A 261 -10.06 -7.63 -6.85
C TYR A 261 -9.75 -7.43 -5.37
N TYR A 262 -8.59 -6.86 -5.09
CA TYR A 262 -8.18 -6.52 -3.73
C TYR A 262 -8.24 -5.00 -3.59
N LEU A 263 -9.09 -4.54 -2.69
CA LEU A 263 -9.10 -3.14 -2.26
C LEU A 263 -8.25 -3.04 -1.00
N MET A 264 -7.18 -2.27 -1.06
CA MET A 264 -6.39 -1.91 0.11
C MET A 264 -6.58 -0.44 0.40
N CYS A 265 -6.83 -0.10 1.64
CA CYS A 265 -6.92 1.28 2.13
C CYS A 265 -6.11 1.42 3.40
N SER A 266 -5.69 2.63 3.66
CA SER A 266 -5.24 3.03 4.97
C SER A 266 -6.42 3.38 5.85
N ALA A 267 -6.26 3.23 7.14
CA ALA A 267 -7.30 3.50 8.12
C ALA A 267 -6.70 4.15 9.37
N ASP A 268 -7.57 4.82 10.11
CA ASP A 268 -7.30 5.46 11.40
C ASP A 268 -6.43 6.74 11.29
N SER A 269 -5.79 7.19 12.34
CA SER A 269 -5.12 8.49 12.36
C SER A 269 -3.73 8.45 11.77
N LEU A 270 -3.48 9.27 10.76
CA LEU A 270 -2.17 9.43 10.11
C LEU A 270 -1.01 9.67 11.08
N SER A 271 -1.26 10.25 12.25
CA SER A 271 -0.22 10.62 13.20
C SER A 271 -0.03 9.63 14.36
N GLN A 272 -0.97 8.69 14.56
CA GLN A 272 -1.00 7.88 15.77
C GLN A 272 -1.08 6.38 15.49
N ASP A 273 -2.06 5.94 14.71
CA ASP A 273 -2.46 4.55 14.59
C ASP A 273 -2.76 4.11 13.16
N TYR A 274 -2.24 4.87 12.20
CA TYR A 274 -2.38 4.59 10.78
C TYR A 274 -1.96 3.15 10.45
N ASN A 275 -2.78 2.47 9.70
CA ASN A 275 -2.57 1.07 9.36
C ASN A 275 -3.22 0.74 8.01
N MET A 276 -2.76 -0.33 7.39
CA MET A 276 -3.28 -0.79 6.12
C MET A 276 -4.27 -1.94 6.30
N ARG A 277 -5.40 -1.88 5.60
CA ARG A 277 -6.47 -2.88 5.62
C ARG A 277 -6.84 -3.34 4.22
N VAL A 278 -7.27 -4.60 4.10
CA VAL A 278 -7.60 -5.25 2.82
C VAL A 278 -9.01 -5.80 2.85
N TRP A 279 -9.68 -5.62 1.73
CA TRP A 279 -10.95 -6.26 1.35
C TRP A 279 -10.77 -6.94 0.00
N SER A 280 -11.60 -7.91 -0.31
CA SER A 280 -11.60 -8.54 -1.62
C SER A 280 -13.01 -8.65 -2.21
N SER A 281 -13.08 -8.70 -3.54
CA SER A 281 -14.33 -8.87 -4.29
C SER A 281 -14.10 -9.70 -5.56
N GLU A 282 -15.15 -10.28 -6.09
CA GLU A 282 -15.20 -10.85 -7.45
C GLU A 282 -15.55 -9.79 -8.51
N PHE A 283 -15.91 -8.58 -8.08
CA PHE A 283 -16.30 -7.47 -8.95
C PHE A 283 -15.39 -6.26 -8.75
N PRO A 284 -15.07 -5.51 -9.82
CA PRO A 284 -14.19 -4.35 -9.72
C PRO A 284 -14.79 -3.18 -8.93
N ASP A 285 -16.12 -3.06 -8.92
CA ASP A 285 -16.82 -1.84 -8.52
C ASP A 285 -17.78 -2.01 -7.34
N ARG A 286 -17.82 -3.18 -6.72
CA ARG A 286 -18.77 -3.48 -5.62
C ARG A 286 -18.39 -4.76 -4.89
N GLY A 287 -19.09 -5.02 -3.78
CA GLY A 287 -19.04 -6.30 -3.07
C GLY A 287 -17.74 -6.57 -2.31
N TYR A 288 -16.95 -5.54 -2.05
CA TYR A 288 -15.74 -5.67 -1.25
C TYR A 288 -16.06 -6.07 0.18
N THR A 289 -15.52 -7.20 0.59
CA THR A 289 -15.72 -7.80 1.92
C THR A 289 -14.39 -8.28 2.50
N ALA A 290 -14.36 -8.41 3.81
CA ALA A 290 -13.23 -8.96 4.56
C ALA A 290 -13.77 -9.90 5.65
N PRO A 291 -14.27 -11.10 5.27
CA PRO A 291 -14.81 -12.03 6.26
C PRO A 291 -13.74 -12.48 7.27
N PRO A 292 -14.10 -12.64 8.55
CA PRO A 292 -15.41 -12.37 9.17
C PRO A 292 -15.66 -10.89 9.55
N TYR A 293 -14.76 -10.00 9.21
CA TYR A 293 -14.70 -8.61 9.73
C TYR A 293 -15.54 -7.59 8.96
N GLY A 294 -16.14 -7.99 7.85
CA GLY A 294 -17.04 -7.15 7.07
C GLY A 294 -16.43 -5.80 6.66
N PHE A 295 -17.00 -4.71 7.16
CA PHE A 295 -16.54 -3.36 6.82
C PHE A 295 -15.26 -2.91 7.54
N ALA A 296 -14.85 -3.60 8.62
CA ALA A 296 -13.63 -3.23 9.33
C ALA A 296 -12.34 -3.55 8.55
N GLY A 297 -12.42 -4.48 7.59
CA GLY A 297 -11.26 -4.93 6.83
C GLY A 297 -10.35 -5.86 7.62
N GLN A 298 -9.52 -6.59 6.90
CA GLN A 298 -8.44 -7.36 7.49
C GLN A 298 -7.20 -6.48 7.58
N LYS A 299 -6.57 -6.40 8.76
CA LYS A 299 -5.34 -5.63 8.90
C LYS A 299 -4.21 -6.32 8.11
N ALA A 300 -3.62 -5.60 7.17
CA ALA A 300 -2.48 -6.08 6.37
C ALA A 300 -1.15 -5.73 7.04
N ALA A 301 -1.07 -4.53 7.60
CA ALA A 301 0.06 -4.07 8.39
C ALA A 301 -0.40 -3.02 9.41
N GLY A 302 0.39 -2.85 10.46
CA GLY A 302 0.23 -1.84 11.50
C GLY A 302 1.60 -1.52 12.07
N SER A 303 1.69 -0.71 13.11
CA SER A 303 2.98 -0.35 13.73
C SER A 303 3.60 -1.55 14.44
N PHE A 304 4.84 -1.87 14.08
CA PHE A 304 5.62 -2.91 14.74
C PHE A 304 7.13 -2.66 14.60
N SER A 305 7.92 -3.39 15.40
CA SER A 305 9.38 -3.36 15.34
C SER A 305 9.96 -4.77 15.45
N TRP A 306 11.00 -5.03 14.68
CA TRP A 306 11.81 -6.24 14.85
C TRP A 306 12.78 -6.17 16.02
N ARG A 307 12.90 -5.05 16.71
CA ARG A 307 13.60 -4.96 17.99
C ARG A 307 12.81 -5.70 19.07
N ARG A 308 13.51 -6.33 20.02
CA ARG A 308 12.89 -7.02 21.16
C ARG A 308 12.56 -6.11 22.33
N GLY A 309 12.41 -4.82 22.08
CA GLY A 309 12.09 -3.77 23.04
C GLY A 309 12.79 -2.46 22.70
N ALA A 310 12.41 -1.38 23.34
CA ALA A 310 12.95 -0.05 23.07
C ALA A 310 14.46 0.07 23.30
N GLU A 311 15.00 -0.71 24.23
CA GLU A 311 16.42 -0.73 24.60
C GLU A 311 17.26 -1.74 23.80
N ASP A 312 16.66 -2.48 22.86
CA ASP A 312 17.38 -3.43 22.03
C ASP A 312 18.36 -2.68 21.10
N PRO A 313 19.67 -2.92 21.21
CA PRO A 313 20.68 -2.22 20.39
C PRO A 313 20.71 -2.68 18.94
N ARG A 314 19.99 -3.75 18.57
CA ARG A 314 19.94 -4.24 17.20
C ARG A 314 19.35 -3.18 16.30
N ILE A 315 19.95 -3.00 15.15
CA ILE A 315 19.38 -2.21 14.07
C ILE A 315 18.15 -2.99 13.56
N GLY A 316 16.98 -2.57 13.96
CA GLY A 316 15.73 -3.14 13.48
C GLY A 316 14.88 -2.05 12.90
N PHE A 317 14.09 -2.40 11.88
CA PHE A 317 13.09 -1.50 11.37
C PHE A 317 11.96 -1.39 12.36
N ASP A 318 11.65 -0.15 12.62
CA ASP A 318 10.39 0.19 13.24
C ASP A 318 9.45 0.65 12.14
N PHE A 319 8.44 -0.13 11.86
CA PHE A 319 7.37 0.22 10.95
C PHE A 319 6.33 1.00 11.72
N PHE A 320 6.41 2.33 11.70
CA PHE A 320 5.41 3.16 12.36
C PHE A 320 4.43 3.71 11.35
N VAL A 321 3.15 3.60 11.71
CA VAL A 321 2.02 4.19 10.97
C VAL A 321 2.12 3.95 9.47
N PRO A 322 2.23 2.67 9.02
CA PRO A 322 2.32 2.35 7.61
C PRO A 322 1.00 2.67 6.91
N GLY A 323 1.08 3.27 5.75
CA GLY A 323 -0.12 3.52 4.97
C GLY A 323 0.11 4.22 3.65
N HIS A 324 -0.99 4.59 3.03
CA HIS A 324 -1.11 5.15 1.69
C HIS A 324 -0.33 4.31 0.68
N ASN A 325 -0.91 3.18 0.35
CA ASN A 325 -0.27 2.11 -0.38
C ASN A 325 -0.58 2.15 -1.88
N ASP A 326 0.36 1.62 -2.66
CA ASP A 326 0.18 1.22 -4.04
C ASP A 326 0.48 -0.27 -4.19
N LEU A 327 -0.22 -0.95 -5.09
CA LEU A 327 -0.03 -2.38 -5.41
C LEU A 327 0.49 -2.49 -6.85
N PHE A 328 1.73 -2.86 -6.97
CA PHE A 328 2.44 -2.84 -8.24
C PHE A 328 2.94 -4.24 -8.64
N THR A 329 2.74 -4.60 -9.91
CA THR A 329 3.33 -5.81 -10.50
C THR A 329 4.47 -5.40 -11.44
N ALA A 330 5.68 -5.79 -11.07
CA ALA A 330 6.87 -5.53 -11.86
C ALA A 330 6.86 -6.35 -13.17
N PRO A 331 7.57 -5.91 -14.22
CA PRO A 331 7.62 -6.64 -15.51
C PRO A 331 8.10 -8.09 -15.41
N ASN A 332 8.86 -8.41 -14.38
CA ASN A 332 9.35 -9.75 -14.11
C ASN A 332 8.38 -10.62 -13.30
N GLY A 333 7.14 -10.13 -13.08
CA GLY A 333 6.07 -10.81 -12.37
C GLY A 333 6.14 -10.72 -10.85
N VAL A 334 7.10 -10.00 -10.29
CA VAL A 334 7.16 -9.76 -8.83
C VAL A 334 6.06 -8.76 -8.46
N GLU A 335 5.30 -9.10 -7.42
CA GLU A 335 4.26 -8.25 -6.88
C GLU A 335 4.73 -7.60 -5.59
N VAL A 336 4.61 -6.29 -5.53
CA VAL A 336 5.01 -5.50 -4.37
C VAL A 336 3.92 -4.51 -3.96
N ALA A 337 3.90 -4.17 -2.69
CA ALA A 337 3.21 -3.00 -2.18
C ALA A 337 4.23 -1.91 -1.88
N ALA A 338 3.98 -0.70 -2.39
CA ALA A 338 4.69 0.49 -1.97
C ALA A 338 3.80 1.30 -1.02
N TYR A 339 4.38 1.85 0.02
CA TYR A 339 3.67 2.65 1.01
C TYR A 339 4.65 3.55 1.77
N HIS A 340 4.15 4.46 2.54
CA HIS A 340 5.02 5.21 3.43
C HIS A 340 4.97 4.68 4.86
N CYS A 341 6.09 4.80 5.56
CA CYS A 341 6.18 4.62 6.99
C CYS A 341 6.90 5.82 7.62
N ARG A 342 6.68 6.00 8.91
CA ARG A 342 7.59 6.77 9.76
C ARG A 342 8.53 5.82 10.45
N THR A 343 9.78 6.24 10.67
CA THR A 343 10.70 5.49 11.50
C THR A 343 11.15 6.36 12.68
N PRO A 344 11.62 5.79 13.79
CA PRO A 344 12.19 6.58 14.88
C PRO A 344 13.48 7.28 14.47
N TYR A 345 14.07 6.90 13.34
CA TYR A 345 15.17 7.60 12.68
C TYR A 345 14.70 8.80 11.84
N SER A 346 13.40 8.96 11.61
CA SER A 346 12.88 10.25 11.21
C SER A 346 13.25 11.15 12.37
N ASP A 347 14.31 11.93 12.16
CA ASP A 347 14.89 12.80 13.16
C ASP A 347 13.77 13.40 14.00
N ARG A 348 13.91 13.40 15.31
CA ARG A 348 13.00 14.10 16.23
C ARG A 348 12.76 15.55 15.83
N ARG A 349 13.61 16.10 14.95
CA ARG A 349 13.50 17.42 14.31
C ARG A 349 12.48 17.47 13.17
N GLU A 350 12.16 16.31 12.53
CA GLU A 350 11.18 16.20 11.45
C GLU A 350 10.17 15.06 11.75
N PRO A 351 9.27 15.23 12.73
CA PRO A 351 8.32 14.21 13.12
C PRO A 351 7.32 13.83 12.02
N ARG A 352 7.31 14.56 10.90
CA ARG A 352 6.45 14.33 9.73
C ARG A 352 7.18 13.63 8.58
N ALA A 353 8.47 13.35 8.71
CA ALA A 353 9.22 12.66 7.66
C ALA A 353 8.66 11.25 7.44
N HIS A 354 8.42 10.93 6.18
CA HIS A 354 7.95 9.63 5.73
C HIS A 354 9.02 9.00 4.87
N TYR A 355 8.99 7.67 4.80
CA TYR A 355 9.90 6.86 4.00
C TYR A 355 9.11 6.01 3.04
N LEU A 356 9.60 5.91 1.81
CA LEU A 356 9.12 4.92 0.86
C LEU A 356 9.53 3.53 1.33
N PHE A 357 8.53 2.68 1.55
CA PHE A 357 8.70 1.27 1.77
C PHE A 357 8.17 0.49 0.57
N VAL A 358 8.88 -0.55 0.21
CA VAL A 358 8.45 -1.54 -0.76
C VAL A 358 8.51 -2.90 -0.08
N SER A 359 7.42 -3.65 -0.11
CA SER A 359 7.32 -4.98 0.48
C SER A 359 6.83 -5.99 -0.54
N LEU A 360 7.37 -7.21 -0.50
CA LEU A 360 6.91 -8.31 -1.34
C LEU A 360 5.46 -8.68 -0.97
N CYS A 361 4.60 -8.87 -1.97
CA CYS A 361 3.26 -9.40 -1.80
C CYS A 361 3.22 -10.91 -1.96
N ALA A 362 2.34 -11.55 -1.21
CA ALA A 362 2.01 -12.97 -1.34
C ALA A 362 0.53 -13.19 -1.06
N TYR A 363 0.07 -14.42 -1.25
CA TYR A 363 -1.29 -14.83 -0.91
C TYR A 363 -1.24 -16.05 -0.01
N ASN A 364 -2.16 -16.13 0.94
CA ASN A 364 -2.33 -17.37 1.70
C ASN A 364 -3.29 -18.34 0.99
N SER A 365 -3.47 -19.51 1.57
CA SER A 365 -4.35 -20.55 1.01
C SER A 365 -5.84 -20.20 0.97
N LYS A 366 -6.26 -19.10 1.60
CA LYS A 366 -7.63 -18.57 1.48
C LYS A 366 -7.74 -17.55 0.34
N GLY A 367 -6.63 -17.26 -0.35
CA GLY A 367 -6.53 -16.23 -1.38
C GLY A 367 -6.55 -14.82 -0.77
N GLU A 368 -6.11 -14.63 0.45
CA GLU A 368 -5.98 -13.33 1.09
C GLU A 368 -4.61 -12.75 0.80
N LEU A 369 -4.57 -11.46 0.46
CA LEU A 369 -3.33 -10.72 0.21
C LEU A 369 -2.56 -10.51 1.50
N LEU A 370 -1.29 -10.83 1.47
CA LEU A 370 -0.33 -10.68 2.56
C LEU A 370 0.83 -9.79 2.11
N LEU A 371 1.40 -9.04 3.05
CA LEU A 371 2.62 -8.26 2.85
C LEU A 371 3.78 -8.90 3.62
N SER A 372 4.95 -8.93 3.01
CA SER A 372 6.18 -9.21 3.74
C SER A 372 6.39 -8.15 4.83
N PRO A 373 6.69 -8.54 6.07
CA PRO A 373 7.02 -7.58 7.12
C PRO A 373 8.48 -7.08 7.02
N ASN A 374 9.13 -7.30 5.90
CA ASN A 374 10.48 -6.83 5.60
C ASN A 374 10.47 -6.01 4.32
N ARG A 375 11.43 -5.10 4.20
CA ARG A 375 11.64 -4.37 2.96
C ARG A 375 12.07 -5.31 1.85
N TYR A 376 11.55 -5.04 0.67
CA TYR A 376 11.95 -5.71 -0.55
C TYR A 376 13.44 -5.48 -0.82
N ALA A 377 14.18 -6.56 -1.00
CA ALA A 377 15.60 -6.57 -1.29
C ALA A 377 15.92 -7.36 -2.58
N GLY A 378 14.91 -7.48 -3.49
CA GLY A 378 15.04 -8.16 -4.76
C GLY A 378 14.63 -9.63 -4.74
N GLU A 379 14.07 -10.12 -3.64
CA GLU A 379 13.60 -11.49 -3.50
C GLU A 379 12.42 -11.81 -4.43
N ARG A 380 12.24 -13.10 -4.68
CA ARG A 380 11.11 -13.64 -5.46
C ARG A 380 10.45 -14.79 -4.69
N LEU A 381 9.16 -14.90 -4.84
CA LEU A 381 8.45 -16.07 -4.33
C LEU A 381 9.02 -17.32 -5.01
N ARG A 382 9.23 -18.35 -4.20
CA ARG A 382 9.68 -19.67 -4.62
C ARG A 382 9.08 -20.72 -3.73
N LYS A 383 9.19 -21.95 -4.14
CA LYS A 383 8.91 -23.08 -3.24
C LYS A 383 9.84 -23.01 -2.03
N ILE A 384 9.26 -23.19 -0.87
CA ILE A 384 9.96 -23.31 0.42
C ILE A 384 9.98 -24.78 0.81
N GLU A 385 11.16 -25.32 1.03
CA GLU A 385 11.28 -26.71 1.47
C GLU A 385 11.05 -26.79 2.99
N ARG A 386 10.46 -27.92 3.42
CA ARG A 386 10.10 -28.11 4.84
C ARG A 386 11.31 -27.98 5.77
N GLU A 387 12.47 -28.39 5.33
CA GLU A 387 13.75 -28.36 6.05
C GLU A 387 14.24 -26.94 6.33
N GLU A 388 13.78 -25.96 5.53
CA GLU A 388 14.10 -24.55 5.75
C GLU A 388 13.36 -23.99 6.97
N LEU A 389 12.24 -24.58 7.34
CA LEU A 389 11.38 -24.16 8.46
C LEU A 389 11.50 -25.11 9.67
N SER A 390 11.60 -26.41 9.40
CA SER A 390 11.55 -27.46 10.42
C SER A 390 12.76 -27.45 11.35
N GLY A 391 12.52 -27.52 12.65
CA GLY A 391 13.56 -27.47 13.69
C GLY A 391 14.22 -26.09 13.81
N LYS A 392 13.58 -25.06 13.30
CA LYS A 392 14.13 -23.69 13.27
C LYS A 392 13.36 -22.79 14.23
N THR A 393 14.11 -21.91 14.89
CA THR A 393 13.58 -20.90 15.79
C THR A 393 13.44 -19.56 15.06
N PHE A 394 12.33 -18.90 15.31
CA PHE A 394 11.94 -17.63 14.70
C PHE A 394 11.75 -16.56 15.77
N ASP A 395 12.09 -15.34 15.42
CA ASP A 395 11.52 -14.16 16.06
C ASP A 395 10.11 -13.95 15.50
N TYR A 396 9.19 -13.42 16.30
CA TYR A 396 7.81 -13.21 15.88
C TYR A 396 7.27 -11.87 16.36
N VAL A 397 6.33 -11.34 15.60
CA VAL A 397 5.52 -10.17 15.94
C VAL A 397 4.06 -10.55 15.75
N GLN A 398 3.24 -10.31 16.77
CA GLN A 398 1.80 -10.40 16.70
C GLN A 398 1.22 -8.99 16.79
N ILE A 399 0.56 -8.54 15.75
CA ILE A 399 -0.07 -7.23 15.73
C ILE A 399 -1.47 -7.34 16.35
N GLY A 400 -1.71 -6.58 17.41
CA GLY A 400 -2.99 -6.54 18.08
C GLY A 400 -4.06 -5.72 17.35
N SER A 401 -5.28 -5.77 17.87
CA SER A 401 -6.40 -4.94 17.43
C SER A 401 -6.26 -3.49 17.88
N GLY A 402 -5.53 -3.25 18.98
CA GLY A 402 -5.22 -1.91 19.47
C GLY A 402 -4.36 -1.12 18.47
N ASN A 403 -4.59 0.17 18.39
CA ASN A 403 -4.03 0.97 17.31
C ASN A 403 -2.81 1.79 17.73
N PHE A 404 -2.57 1.95 19.04
CA PHE A 404 -1.59 2.90 19.56
C PHE A 404 -0.23 2.31 19.93
N ASP A 405 -0.13 0.98 20.02
CA ASP A 405 1.08 0.35 20.49
C ASP A 405 1.89 -0.26 19.34
N CYS A 406 3.18 0.08 19.29
CA CYS A 406 4.13 -0.63 18.45
C CYS A 406 4.33 -2.04 19.02
N ALA A 407 4.03 -3.06 18.23
CA ALA A 407 4.28 -4.44 18.61
C ALA A 407 5.77 -4.77 18.44
N TYR A 408 6.48 -5.04 19.54
CA TYR A 408 7.88 -5.46 19.50
C TYR A 408 8.02 -6.95 19.22
N ALA A 409 9.10 -7.32 18.54
CA ALA A 409 9.45 -8.70 18.30
C ALA A 409 9.71 -9.46 19.62
N LYS A 410 9.30 -10.71 19.60
CA LYS A 410 9.64 -11.71 20.64
C LYS A 410 10.38 -12.86 19.99
N SER A 411 11.16 -13.59 20.75
CA SER A 411 11.90 -14.74 20.24
C SER A 411 11.36 -16.04 20.81
N GLY A 412 11.67 -17.14 20.12
CA GLY A 412 11.50 -18.48 20.68
C GLY A 412 10.41 -19.35 20.06
N ILE A 413 9.72 -18.91 19.00
CA ILE A 413 8.85 -19.83 18.25
C ILE A 413 9.71 -20.80 17.46
N CYS A 414 9.60 -22.10 17.76
CA CYS A 414 10.22 -23.19 17.03
C CYS A 414 9.16 -23.99 16.26
N LEU A 415 9.42 -24.23 14.98
CA LEU A 415 8.58 -25.08 14.11
C LEU A 415 9.18 -26.48 14.05
N GLU A 416 8.76 -27.38 14.94
CA GLU A 416 9.33 -28.71 15.10
C GLU A 416 9.04 -29.62 13.89
N GLY A 417 9.95 -30.57 13.63
CA GLY A 417 9.83 -31.53 12.54
C GLY A 417 8.59 -32.44 12.62
N ASN A 418 8.08 -32.67 13.81
CA ASN A 418 6.86 -33.44 14.05
C ASN A 418 5.56 -32.63 13.81
N GLY A 419 5.66 -31.36 13.42
CA GLY A 419 4.52 -30.47 13.19
C GLY A 419 4.06 -29.69 14.44
N SER A 420 4.76 -29.82 15.57
CA SER A 420 4.48 -29.01 16.75
C SER A 420 5.03 -27.60 16.62
N LEU A 421 4.27 -26.60 17.05
CA LEU A 421 4.74 -25.24 17.23
C LEU A 421 5.03 -25.03 18.70
N MET A 422 6.29 -24.73 19.02
CA MET A 422 6.79 -24.58 20.39
C MET A 422 7.13 -23.11 20.65
N LEU A 423 6.91 -22.65 21.88
CA LEU A 423 7.40 -21.36 22.38
C LEU A 423 8.14 -21.61 23.69
N CYS A 424 9.44 -21.29 23.72
CA CYS A 424 10.30 -21.46 24.90
C CYS A 424 10.22 -22.88 25.51
N GLY A 425 10.06 -23.91 24.68
CA GLY A 425 9.99 -25.32 25.10
C GLY A 425 8.57 -25.82 25.40
N GLU A 426 7.57 -24.98 25.41
CA GLU A 426 6.17 -25.36 25.58
C GLU A 426 5.42 -25.47 24.25
N LYS A 427 4.56 -26.48 24.11
CA LYS A 427 3.73 -26.64 22.91
C LYS A 427 2.58 -25.64 22.93
N MET A 428 2.60 -24.69 21.99
CA MET A 428 1.56 -23.67 21.81
C MET A 428 0.55 -24.02 20.71
N GLY A 429 0.93 -24.98 19.83
CA GLY A 429 0.07 -25.34 18.72
C GLY A 429 0.70 -26.32 17.74
N GLU A 430 0.22 -26.29 16.52
CA GLU A 430 0.68 -27.12 15.41
C GLU A 430 0.94 -26.25 14.18
N TRP A 431 1.82 -26.72 13.28
CA TRP A 431 2.10 -26.06 12.03
C TRP A 431 2.18 -27.05 10.86
N LYS A 432 1.85 -26.56 9.67
CA LYS A 432 1.96 -27.29 8.43
C LYS A 432 2.47 -26.39 7.32
N LEU A 433 3.37 -26.91 6.48
CA LEU A 433 3.73 -26.35 5.18
C LEU A 433 3.02 -27.18 4.11
N TYR A 434 2.40 -26.53 3.14
CA TYR A 434 1.65 -27.20 2.05
C TYR A 434 1.65 -26.33 0.79
N GLY A 435 1.38 -26.96 -0.36
CA GLY A 435 1.64 -26.29 -1.64
C GLY A 435 3.12 -25.91 -1.77
N ASP A 436 3.39 -24.81 -2.42
CA ASP A 436 4.77 -24.35 -2.62
C ASP A 436 5.32 -23.57 -1.44
N ASN A 437 4.47 -22.76 -0.78
CA ASN A 437 4.91 -21.87 0.31
C ASN A 437 3.80 -21.53 1.32
N PHE A 438 2.64 -22.16 1.25
CA PHE A 438 1.57 -21.89 2.20
C PHE A 438 1.91 -22.49 3.57
N VAL A 439 1.69 -21.70 4.60
CA VAL A 439 1.88 -22.11 5.99
C VAL A 439 0.57 -21.92 6.74
N ALA A 440 0.15 -22.95 7.48
CA ALA A 440 -0.91 -22.80 8.46
C ALA A 440 -0.39 -23.22 9.83
N PHE A 441 -0.79 -22.51 10.86
CA PHE A 441 -0.45 -22.86 12.23
C PHE A 441 -1.54 -22.45 13.22
N THR A 442 -1.55 -23.11 14.37
CA THR A 442 -2.29 -22.67 15.53
C THR A 442 -1.32 -22.08 16.55
N PHE A 443 -1.73 -21.01 17.20
CA PHE A 443 -0.97 -20.40 18.27
C PHE A 443 -1.96 -19.86 19.31
N ASP A 444 -1.84 -20.30 20.55
CA ASP A 444 -2.74 -19.93 21.65
C ASP A 444 -4.23 -20.10 21.27
N GLY A 445 -4.56 -21.23 20.65
CA GLY A 445 -5.92 -21.58 20.22
C GLY A 445 -6.43 -20.88 18.95
N MET A 446 -5.72 -19.87 18.46
CA MET A 446 -6.07 -19.16 17.21
C MET A 446 -5.45 -19.85 16.00
N ARG A 447 -6.18 -19.92 14.89
CA ARG A 447 -5.67 -20.42 13.61
C ARG A 447 -5.14 -19.26 12.76
N TYR A 448 -3.99 -19.49 12.14
CA TYR A 448 -3.32 -18.55 11.22
C TYR A 448 -3.07 -19.20 9.87
N PHE A 449 -3.26 -18.42 8.80
CA PHE A 449 -3.01 -18.83 7.43
C PHE A 449 -2.05 -17.84 6.77
N GLY A 450 -0.95 -18.33 6.27
CA GLY A 450 0.13 -17.49 5.79
C GLY A 450 0.86 -18.06 4.59
N ALA A 451 1.92 -17.34 4.22
CA ALA A 451 2.89 -17.74 3.23
C ALA A 451 4.31 -17.53 3.78
N ALA A 452 5.17 -18.51 3.53
CA ALA A 452 6.60 -18.38 3.77
C ALA A 452 7.27 -17.79 2.52
N MET A 453 8.15 -16.82 2.72
CA MET A 453 8.82 -16.05 1.67
C MET A 453 10.30 -15.89 1.97
N PRO A 454 11.18 -15.88 0.95
CA PRO A 454 12.52 -15.34 1.11
C PRO A 454 12.43 -13.89 1.58
N ALA A 455 13.37 -13.47 2.40
CA ALA A 455 13.42 -12.09 2.89
C ALA A 455 14.86 -11.69 3.24
N TRP A 456 15.15 -10.40 3.18
CA TRP A 456 16.31 -9.82 3.83
C TRP A 456 15.97 -9.52 5.29
N ILE A 457 16.70 -10.14 6.20
CA ILE A 457 16.51 -9.97 7.63
C ILE A 457 17.48 -8.87 8.10
N GLU A 458 16.99 -7.66 8.18
CA GLU A 458 17.83 -6.48 8.43
C GLU A 458 18.58 -6.51 9.76
N ALA A 459 17.91 -6.96 10.82
CA ALA A 459 18.52 -7.08 12.15
C ALA A 459 19.75 -7.99 12.18
N GLU A 460 19.88 -8.86 11.18
CA GLU A 460 20.98 -9.84 11.04
C GLU A 460 21.85 -9.52 9.82
N ALA A 461 21.49 -8.52 9.02
CA ALA A 461 22.14 -8.12 7.77
C ALA A 461 22.43 -9.30 6.82
N ARG A 462 21.47 -10.20 6.65
CA ARG A 462 21.58 -11.40 5.77
C ARG A 462 20.22 -11.92 5.31
N GLY A 463 20.28 -12.79 4.30
CA GLY A 463 19.08 -13.46 3.79
C GLY A 463 18.47 -14.42 4.80
N GLY A 464 17.18 -14.65 4.68
CA GLY A 464 16.42 -15.53 5.54
C GLY A 464 15.06 -15.90 4.98
N ILE A 465 14.21 -16.36 5.85
CA ILE A 465 12.80 -16.64 5.59
C ILE A 465 11.93 -15.80 6.52
N THR A 466 10.91 -15.20 5.94
CA THR A 466 9.79 -14.64 6.69
C THR A 466 8.52 -15.45 6.45
N ILE A 467 7.66 -15.53 7.44
CA ILE A 467 6.29 -16.00 7.30
C ILE A 467 5.38 -14.84 7.64
N SER A 468 4.58 -14.42 6.66
CA SER A 468 3.47 -13.50 6.89
C SER A 468 2.19 -14.30 6.97
N ALA A 469 1.45 -14.16 8.06
CA ALA A 469 0.21 -14.89 8.28
C ALA A 469 -0.89 -13.97 8.81
N ARG A 470 -2.12 -14.42 8.68
CA ARG A 470 -3.31 -13.74 9.20
C ARG A 470 -4.13 -14.70 10.03
N GLY A 471 -4.52 -14.26 11.21
CA GLY A 471 -5.40 -14.99 12.12
C GLY A 471 -6.85 -15.00 11.66
N GLU A 472 -7.64 -15.93 12.20
CA GLU A 472 -9.09 -15.89 12.02
C GLU A 472 -9.75 -14.67 12.67
N ASP A 473 -9.00 -13.91 13.45
CA ASP A 473 -9.34 -12.59 13.97
C ASP A 473 -9.01 -11.43 13.01
N GLY A 474 -8.44 -11.71 11.82
CA GLY A 474 -8.04 -10.73 10.81
C GLY A 474 -6.77 -9.96 11.12
N LEU A 475 -6.02 -10.37 12.13
CA LEU A 475 -4.81 -9.69 12.56
C LEU A 475 -3.56 -10.38 12.03
N PRO A 476 -2.51 -9.60 11.68
CA PRO A 476 -1.27 -10.16 11.16
C PRO A 476 -0.42 -10.81 12.27
N PHE A 477 0.25 -11.88 11.88
CA PHE A 477 1.26 -12.56 12.66
C PHE A 477 2.48 -12.80 11.77
N PHE A 478 3.62 -12.29 12.17
CA PHE A 478 4.85 -12.36 11.39
C PHE A 478 5.92 -13.19 12.11
N LEU A 479 6.67 -13.97 11.33
CA LEU A 479 7.84 -14.69 11.83
C LEU A 479 9.04 -14.35 10.95
N ASN A 480 10.20 -14.12 11.56
CA ASN A 480 11.46 -13.84 10.86
C ASN A 480 12.58 -14.76 11.36
N ARG A 481 13.39 -15.21 10.42
CA ARG A 481 14.60 -15.97 10.71
C ARG A 481 15.64 -15.75 9.63
N ALA A 482 16.83 -15.33 10.04
CA ALA A 482 18.01 -15.31 9.20
C ALA A 482 18.62 -16.72 9.03
N PHE A 483 19.33 -16.96 7.92
CA PHE A 483 20.06 -18.21 7.67
C PHE A 483 21.37 -18.27 8.40
#